data_e9ebb2a8ba9dad92c7594d7a4180aacc
#
_entry.id   e9ebb2a8ba9dad92c7594d7a4180aacc
#
_cell.length_a   1.000
_cell.length_b   1.000
_cell.length_c   1.000
_cell.angle_alpha   90.00
_cell.angle_beta   90.00
_cell.angle_gamma   90.00
#
_symmetry.space_group_name_H-M   'P 1'
#
loop_
_entity.id
_entity.type
_entity.pdbx_description
1 polymer ?
#
loop_
_entity_poly.entity_id
_entity_poly.type
_entity_poly.pdbx_seq_one_letter_code
_entity_poly.pdbx_strand_id
1 'polypeptide(L)'
;MKEQRREIINDSMQALHALAKLMPQLNAQCSPVEMLETINSALGANLSWVSVESADGPRVVCAGDVTCHAFNVADFLASTLLQRHHRAWRVIYWKAHIGRAVFSPQHPGYARLQSGVLCKLSAHGRQCSGYFFLAFNGKLTSLPILKNIVVVLVEKLKDYFDDIIVREKTAQEMQRVVTQYKTLFERAPVLMNAFDRHNRCVLWNAECEKVFGWSMTEIDEHPDPLALFYPDPEERQRVQESVRFAPLKDMYEWHPVRKDGTQLTILWSNILLPDNSILNIGLDITERKKAEQQLTVKATTDDLTGCLNRSTILQRLKIALAASSPQDVSSHFCLLMFDLDYFKQINDRWGHQVGDAALIHFCDRIREVSPAGSALGRVGGEEFVLLLARTDGMAATLLSSRLRAALISKPLRVGDKTLVLSFSAGVVEVCQGQRDTSAILMRADKALYDAKRTGRGKTVLASDYL
;
A
#
# COMPACT_ATOMS: atom_id res chain seq x y z
N MET A 1 -23.69 37.16 72.74
CA MET A 1 -24.45 36.13 72.00
C MET A 1 -25.20 36.70 70.77
N LYS A 2 -25.91 37.85 70.87
CA LYS A 2 -26.62 38.42 69.69
C LYS A 2 -25.65 39.01 68.63
N GLU A 3 -24.57 39.64 69.02
CA GLU A 3 -23.53 40.14 68.07
C GLU A 3 -22.79 39.04 67.38
N GLN A 4 -22.36 38.03 68.09
CA GLN A 4 -21.67 36.87 67.46
C GLN A 4 -22.59 36.13 66.46
N ARG A 5 -23.92 36.04 66.72
CA ARG A 5 -24.86 35.49 65.75
C ARG A 5 -25.03 36.36 64.49
N ARG A 6 -24.98 37.70 64.65
CA ARG A 6 -25.05 38.64 63.53
C ARG A 6 -23.80 38.57 62.64
N GLU A 7 -22.61 38.46 63.28
CA GLU A 7 -21.36 38.31 62.57
C GLU A 7 -21.31 36.99 61.73
N ILE A 8 -21.71 35.86 62.36
CA ILE A 8 -21.79 34.57 61.69
C ILE A 8 -22.78 34.59 60.51
N ILE A 9 -23.93 35.30 60.64
CA ILE A 9 -24.92 35.39 59.59
C ILE A 9 -24.39 36.29 58.45
N ASN A 10 -23.67 37.37 58.76
CA ASN A 10 -23.08 38.26 57.74
C ASN A 10 -21.96 37.59 56.94
N ASP A 11 -21.07 36.87 57.61
CA ASP A 11 -20.01 36.04 57.01
C ASP A 11 -20.62 34.97 56.10
N SER A 12 -21.72 34.34 56.52
CA SER A 12 -22.45 33.32 55.76
C SER A 12 -23.03 33.89 54.48
N MET A 13 -23.62 35.08 54.53
CA MET A 13 -24.22 35.75 53.39
C MET A 13 -23.14 36.21 52.40
N GLN A 14 -21.99 36.70 52.89
CA GLN A 14 -20.84 37.08 52.04
C GLN A 14 -20.26 35.86 51.32
N ALA A 15 -20.10 34.74 52.03
CA ALA A 15 -19.58 33.53 51.44
C ALA A 15 -20.54 32.92 50.43
N LEU A 16 -21.87 32.94 50.68
CA LEU A 16 -22.87 32.51 49.71
C LEU A 16 -22.89 33.41 48.46
N HIS A 17 -22.71 34.73 48.67
CA HIS A 17 -22.64 35.70 47.56
C HIS A 17 -21.35 35.49 46.72
N ALA A 18 -20.24 35.23 47.37
CA ALA A 18 -18.99 34.87 46.70
C ALA A 18 -19.11 33.57 45.88
N LEU A 19 -19.77 32.55 46.44
CA LEU A 19 -20.08 31.30 45.70
C LEU A 19 -20.99 31.52 44.51
N ALA A 20 -22.05 32.30 44.67
CA ALA A 20 -23.00 32.62 43.60
C ALA A 20 -22.31 33.34 42.41
N LYS A 21 -21.32 34.19 42.67
CA LYS A 21 -20.50 34.86 41.67
C LYS A 21 -19.46 33.94 41.04
N LEU A 22 -18.91 33.04 41.81
CA LEU A 22 -17.85 32.12 41.38
C LEU A 22 -18.37 31.01 40.47
N MET A 23 -19.54 30.44 40.77
CA MET A 23 -20.07 29.27 40.08
C MET A 23 -20.23 29.41 38.55
N PRO A 24 -20.75 30.54 38.02
CA PRO A 24 -20.83 30.74 36.56
C PRO A 24 -19.48 30.91 35.87
N GLN A 25 -18.44 31.32 36.64
CA GLN A 25 -17.08 31.57 36.11
C GLN A 25 -16.24 30.30 36.04
N LEU A 26 -16.58 29.29 36.83
CA LEU A 26 -15.94 27.97 36.81
C LEU A 26 -16.48 27.12 35.64
N ASN A 27 -16.08 27.45 34.44
CA ASN A 27 -16.45 26.71 33.23
C ASN A 27 -15.19 26.14 32.54
N ALA A 28 -15.40 25.22 31.65
CA ALA A 28 -14.31 24.53 30.93
C ALA A 28 -13.52 25.40 29.94
N GLN A 29 -13.82 26.71 29.86
CA GLN A 29 -13.11 27.65 28.97
C GLN A 29 -11.99 28.41 29.69
N CYS A 30 -12.02 28.53 31.02
CA CYS A 30 -10.94 29.14 31.77
C CYS A 30 -9.75 28.16 31.97
N SER A 31 -8.54 28.70 32.06
CA SER A 31 -7.39 27.87 32.39
C SER A 31 -7.44 27.42 33.85
N PRO A 32 -6.78 26.28 34.21
CA PRO A 32 -6.75 25.84 35.62
C PRO A 32 -6.16 26.87 36.59
N VAL A 33 -5.20 27.68 36.12
CA VAL A 33 -4.60 28.76 36.95
C VAL A 33 -5.63 29.90 37.20
N GLU A 34 -6.26 30.40 36.15
CA GLU A 34 -7.31 31.44 36.25
C GLU A 34 -8.47 30.99 37.15
N MET A 35 -8.82 29.72 37.09
CA MET A 35 -9.83 29.10 37.94
C MET A 35 -9.40 29.20 39.43
N LEU A 36 -8.17 28.83 39.74
CA LEU A 36 -7.65 28.88 41.12
C LEU A 36 -7.52 30.35 41.61
N GLU A 37 -7.10 31.29 40.77
CA GLU A 37 -7.05 32.73 41.09
C GLU A 37 -8.45 33.28 41.39
N THR A 38 -9.44 32.86 40.62
CA THR A 38 -10.84 33.23 40.82
C THR A 38 -11.35 32.69 42.17
N ILE A 39 -11.01 31.43 42.50
CA ILE A 39 -11.33 30.81 43.81
C ILE A 39 -10.64 31.56 44.94
N ASN A 40 -9.34 31.89 44.82
CA ASN A 40 -8.58 32.63 45.81
C ASN A 40 -9.21 34.01 46.06
N SER A 41 -9.52 34.73 45.01
CA SER A 41 -10.17 36.06 45.10
C SER A 41 -11.53 35.99 45.77
N ALA A 42 -12.36 34.99 45.41
CA ALA A 42 -13.72 34.87 45.94
C ALA A 42 -13.76 34.46 47.43
N LEU A 43 -12.80 33.64 47.86
CA LEU A 43 -12.75 33.08 49.22
C LEU A 43 -11.75 33.79 50.12
N GLY A 44 -11.00 34.77 49.62
CA GLY A 44 -9.91 35.42 50.36
C GLY A 44 -8.76 34.47 50.71
N ALA A 45 -8.54 33.44 49.88
CA ALA A 45 -7.43 32.53 50.06
C ALA A 45 -6.13 33.14 49.53
N ASN A 46 -5.02 32.88 50.19
CA ASN A 46 -3.70 33.37 49.81
C ASN A 46 -2.94 32.39 48.93
N LEU A 47 -3.30 31.12 49.02
CA LEU A 47 -2.69 30.06 48.21
C LEU A 47 -3.77 29.00 47.93
N SER A 48 -3.80 28.59 46.70
CA SER A 48 -4.53 27.37 46.30
C SER A 48 -3.68 26.50 45.39
N TRP A 49 -3.88 25.23 45.44
CA TRP A 49 -3.37 24.29 44.46
C TRP A 49 -4.32 23.13 44.25
N VAL A 50 -4.23 22.55 43.09
CA VAL A 50 -4.88 21.30 42.75
C VAL A 50 -3.83 20.32 42.18
N SER A 51 -3.87 19.08 42.65
CA SER A 51 -3.09 17.99 42.09
C SER A 51 -4.07 16.99 41.52
N VAL A 52 -3.87 16.65 40.23
CA VAL A 52 -4.70 15.64 39.54
C VAL A 52 -3.77 14.56 39.01
N GLU A 53 -4.12 13.31 39.26
CA GLU A 53 -3.39 12.17 38.70
C GLU A 53 -3.65 12.08 37.20
N SER A 54 -2.58 11.98 36.41
CA SER A 54 -2.62 11.75 34.96
C SER A 54 -1.75 10.54 34.61
N ALA A 55 -1.86 10.06 33.36
CA ALA A 55 -1.04 8.93 32.87
C ALA A 55 0.46 9.20 32.95
N ASP A 56 0.87 10.47 32.84
CA ASP A 56 2.28 10.91 32.88
C ASP A 56 2.75 11.30 34.29
N GLY A 57 1.94 11.03 35.33
CA GLY A 57 2.18 11.39 36.72
C GLY A 57 1.29 12.52 37.22
N PRO A 58 1.42 12.93 38.51
CA PRO A 58 0.57 13.95 39.09
C PRO A 58 0.85 15.33 38.48
N ARG A 59 -0.18 15.96 37.92
CA ARG A 59 -0.13 17.36 37.47
C ARG A 59 -0.54 18.26 38.61
N VAL A 60 0.28 19.24 38.96
CA VAL A 60 0.02 20.22 40.00
C VAL A 60 -0.12 21.60 39.38
N VAL A 61 -1.25 22.24 39.69
CA VAL A 61 -1.51 23.64 39.32
C VAL A 61 -1.69 24.43 40.62
N CYS A 62 -1.09 25.61 40.68
CA CYS A 62 -1.25 26.47 41.85
C CYS A 62 -1.44 27.93 41.48
N ALA A 63 -2.05 28.69 42.39
CA ALA A 63 -2.24 30.14 42.30
C ALA A 63 -2.12 30.77 43.69
N GLY A 64 -1.61 32.01 43.77
CA GLY A 64 -1.47 32.78 44.98
C GLY A 64 -0.04 33.26 45.25
N ASP A 65 0.21 33.77 46.46
CA ASP A 65 1.43 34.47 46.85
C ASP A 65 2.70 33.59 46.93
N VAL A 66 2.54 32.26 46.80
CA VAL A 66 3.66 31.32 46.97
C VAL A 66 3.91 30.61 45.66
N THR A 67 5.13 30.70 45.12
CA THR A 67 5.47 30.06 43.85
C THR A 67 5.48 28.53 43.95
N CYS A 68 4.92 27.88 42.94
CA CYS A 68 4.76 26.41 42.86
C CYS A 68 6.06 25.61 43.01
N HIS A 69 7.21 26.21 42.68
CA HIS A 69 8.52 25.55 42.70
C HIS A 69 8.99 25.11 44.09
N ALA A 70 8.38 25.65 45.14
CA ALA A 70 8.78 25.36 46.53
C ALA A 70 7.89 24.31 47.23
N PHE A 71 6.82 23.84 46.56
CA PHE A 71 5.87 22.91 47.14
C PHE A 71 5.95 21.53 46.48
N ASN A 72 6.44 20.55 47.24
CA ASN A 72 6.43 19.16 46.84
C ASN A 72 5.16 18.47 47.35
N VAL A 73 4.18 18.32 46.47
CA VAL A 73 2.91 17.66 46.81
C VAL A 73 3.13 16.21 47.27
N ALA A 74 4.10 15.50 46.69
CA ALA A 74 4.39 14.11 47.05
C ALA A 74 4.94 14.02 48.49
N ASP A 75 5.85 14.93 48.87
CA ASP A 75 6.39 14.97 50.25
C ASP A 75 5.33 15.39 51.24
N PHE A 76 4.45 16.30 50.88
CA PHE A 76 3.33 16.72 51.72
C PHE A 76 2.33 15.55 51.93
N LEU A 77 1.96 14.85 50.86
CA LEU A 77 1.06 13.70 50.94
C LEU A 77 1.70 12.50 51.61
N ALA A 78 3.00 12.34 51.55
CA ALA A 78 3.76 11.31 52.27
C ALA A 78 4.02 11.65 53.76
N SER A 79 3.72 12.90 54.19
CA SER A 79 3.94 13.29 55.54
C SER A 79 3.12 12.42 56.55
N THR A 80 3.73 12.11 57.68
CA THR A 80 3.23 11.18 58.70
C THR A 80 1.82 11.53 59.25
N LEU A 81 1.41 12.79 59.10
CA LEU A 81 0.07 13.28 59.49
C LEU A 81 -1.03 12.77 58.55
N LEU A 82 -0.72 12.60 57.26
CA LEU A 82 -1.69 12.14 56.29
C LEU A 82 -1.80 10.59 56.26
N GLN A 83 -0.72 9.88 56.52
CA GLN A 83 -0.71 8.41 56.53
C GLN A 83 -1.64 7.82 57.58
N ARG A 84 -1.80 8.46 58.74
CA ARG A 84 -2.71 7.97 59.81
C ARG A 84 -4.20 8.14 59.47
N HIS A 85 -4.58 8.96 58.52
CA HIS A 85 -5.97 9.26 58.15
C HIS A 85 -6.36 8.82 56.73
N HIS A 86 -5.49 8.14 56.02
CA HIS A 86 -5.56 7.96 54.57
C HIS A 86 -6.79 7.18 54.03
N ARG A 87 -7.52 6.44 54.85
CA ARG A 87 -8.62 5.58 54.32
C ARG A 87 -10.03 6.15 54.50
N ALA A 88 -10.25 7.14 55.34
CA ALA A 88 -11.60 7.56 55.71
C ALA A 88 -11.95 9.04 55.57
N TRP A 89 -10.97 9.92 55.27
CA TRP A 89 -11.25 11.36 55.23
C TRP A 89 -11.49 11.86 53.79
N ARG A 90 -12.45 12.81 53.71
CA ARG A 90 -12.71 13.54 52.47
C ARG A 90 -12.14 14.98 52.50
N VAL A 91 -12.07 15.56 53.69
CA VAL A 91 -11.63 16.94 53.90
C VAL A 91 -10.91 17.06 55.23
N ILE A 92 -9.74 17.72 55.23
CA ILE A 92 -8.96 18.05 56.43
C ILE A 92 -8.90 19.55 56.57
N TYR A 93 -9.08 20.03 57.81
CA TYR A 93 -9.03 21.46 58.17
C TYR A 93 -7.93 21.73 59.20
N TRP A 94 -7.15 22.78 58.96
CA TRP A 94 -6.17 23.33 59.87
C TRP A 94 -6.64 24.72 60.34
N LYS A 95 -6.78 24.91 61.64
CA LYS A 95 -7.22 26.17 62.23
C LYS A 95 -6.07 27.12 62.53
N ALA A 96 -4.84 26.60 62.62
CA ALA A 96 -3.63 27.35 62.87
C ALA A 96 -2.39 26.62 62.39
N HIS A 97 -1.33 27.38 62.05
CA HIS A 97 0.01 26.87 61.73
C HIS A 97 0.13 25.90 60.53
N ILE A 98 -0.77 26.02 59.55
CA ILE A 98 -0.72 25.16 58.34
C ILE A 98 0.60 25.31 57.58
N GLY A 99 1.16 26.52 57.53
CA GLY A 99 2.45 26.73 56.87
C GLY A 99 3.56 25.82 57.37
N ARG A 100 3.55 25.45 58.64
CA ARG A 100 4.53 24.51 59.25
C ARG A 100 4.30 23.07 58.79
N ALA A 101 3.12 22.72 58.38
CA ALA A 101 2.78 21.39 57.90
C ALA A 101 3.06 21.22 56.41
N VAL A 102 3.06 22.31 55.65
CA VAL A 102 3.12 22.32 54.16
C VAL A 102 4.50 22.70 53.64
N PHE A 103 5.20 23.60 54.31
CA PHE A 103 6.46 24.15 53.83
C PHE A 103 7.66 23.82 54.74
N SER A 104 8.84 23.80 54.14
CA SER A 104 10.09 23.77 54.93
C SER A 104 10.23 25.04 55.77
N PRO A 105 10.97 25.04 56.90
CA PRO A 105 11.19 26.20 57.78
C PRO A 105 11.78 27.43 57.09
N GLN A 106 12.51 27.26 56.01
CA GLN A 106 13.12 28.32 55.22
C GLN A 106 12.20 28.99 54.22
N HIS A 107 11.03 28.41 53.98
CA HIS A 107 10.08 28.94 52.99
C HIS A 107 9.28 30.15 53.53
N PRO A 108 9.13 31.26 52.77
CA PRO A 108 8.38 32.43 53.25
C PRO A 108 6.97 32.15 53.71
N GLY A 109 6.28 31.16 53.14
CA GLY A 109 4.93 30.72 53.51
C GLY A 109 4.85 30.00 54.86
N TYR A 110 5.97 29.52 55.39
CA TYR A 110 6.02 28.72 56.63
C TYR A 110 5.40 29.41 57.83
N ALA A 111 5.69 30.73 57.99
CA ALA A 111 5.16 31.52 59.08
C ALA A 111 3.90 32.31 58.74
N ARG A 112 3.62 32.55 57.46
CA ARG A 112 2.51 33.38 57.00
C ARG A 112 1.20 32.66 56.97
N LEU A 113 1.15 31.44 56.44
CA LEU A 113 -0.09 30.67 56.31
C LEU A 113 -0.48 30.07 57.67
N GLN A 114 -1.63 30.48 58.17
CA GLN A 114 -2.12 30.06 59.47
C GLN A 114 -3.20 28.96 59.38
N SER A 115 -4.10 29.02 58.42
CA SER A 115 -5.17 28.05 58.30
C SER A 115 -5.29 27.51 56.91
N GLY A 116 -5.95 26.37 56.73
CA GLY A 116 -6.13 25.79 55.43
C GLY A 116 -7.09 24.63 55.39
N VAL A 117 -7.39 24.21 54.18
CA VAL A 117 -8.30 23.09 53.89
C VAL A 117 -7.69 22.24 52.79
N LEU A 118 -7.62 20.94 53.01
CA LEU A 118 -7.24 19.94 52.00
C LEU A 118 -8.43 19.03 51.71
N CYS A 119 -8.76 18.90 50.44
CA CYS A 119 -9.88 18.05 50.00
C CYS A 119 -9.37 16.98 49.03
N LYS A 120 -9.89 15.78 49.14
CA LYS A 120 -9.68 14.70 48.19
C LYS A 120 -10.64 14.82 47.00
N LEU A 121 -10.12 14.86 45.80
CA LEU A 121 -10.85 14.88 44.54
C LEU A 121 -11.07 13.45 44.00
N SER A 122 -11.65 12.56 44.79
CA SER A 122 -11.95 11.21 44.30
C SER A 122 -13.43 10.93 44.37
N ALA A 123 -14.00 10.37 43.30
CA ALA A 123 -15.38 9.87 43.32
C ALA A 123 -15.43 8.53 42.56
N HIS A 124 -16.30 7.62 43.03
CA HIS A 124 -16.55 6.36 42.36
C HIS A 124 -17.12 6.63 40.95
N GLY A 125 -16.51 6.03 39.92
CA GLY A 125 -16.96 6.14 38.52
C GLY A 125 -16.48 7.34 37.76
N ARG A 126 -15.65 8.26 38.32
CA ARG A 126 -15.04 9.40 37.65
C ARG A 126 -13.56 9.18 37.33
N GLN A 127 -13.06 9.81 36.28
CA GLN A 127 -11.66 9.68 35.86
C GLN A 127 -10.69 10.55 36.66
N CYS A 128 -11.22 11.63 37.30
CA CYS A 128 -10.42 12.54 38.09
C CYS A 128 -10.14 11.95 39.48
N SER A 129 -8.84 11.81 39.80
CA SER A 129 -8.32 11.50 41.14
C SER A 129 -7.27 12.52 41.51
N GLY A 130 -7.29 13.03 42.76
CA GLY A 130 -6.33 14.03 43.18
C GLY A 130 -6.69 14.74 44.47
N TYR A 131 -6.12 15.92 44.65
CA TYR A 131 -6.30 16.73 45.84
C TYR A 131 -6.46 18.21 45.49
N PHE A 132 -7.28 18.92 46.26
CA PHE A 132 -7.46 20.36 46.20
C PHE A 132 -7.12 20.97 47.55
N PHE A 133 -6.34 22.04 47.57
CA PHE A 133 -5.87 22.70 48.76
C PHE A 133 -6.10 24.22 48.71
N LEU A 134 -6.54 24.78 49.85
CA LEU A 134 -6.67 26.22 50.09
C LEU A 134 -5.94 26.58 51.35
N ALA A 135 -5.23 27.70 51.38
CA ALA A 135 -4.58 28.22 52.59
C ALA A 135 -4.79 29.73 52.73
N PHE A 136 -4.82 30.16 53.98
CA PHE A 136 -5.14 31.52 54.38
C PHE A 136 -4.10 32.03 55.38
N ASN A 137 -3.80 33.35 55.33
CA ASN A 137 -2.89 34.03 56.29
C ASN A 137 -3.58 34.27 57.65
N GLY A 138 -4.88 34.16 57.76
CA GLY A 138 -5.65 34.38 58.97
C GLY A 138 -6.13 33.05 59.60
N LYS A 139 -6.66 33.16 60.84
CA LYS A 139 -7.34 32.02 61.49
C LYS A 139 -8.75 31.88 60.90
N LEU A 140 -9.15 30.66 60.60
CA LEU A 140 -10.50 30.34 60.16
C LEU A 140 -11.50 30.52 61.33
N THR A 141 -12.29 31.59 61.32
CA THR A 141 -13.27 31.89 62.34
C THR A 141 -14.61 31.23 62.09
N SER A 142 -14.95 30.88 60.86
CA SER A 142 -16.26 30.40 60.42
C SER A 142 -16.18 29.02 59.72
N LEU A 143 -15.68 28.01 60.42
CA LEU A 143 -15.47 26.67 59.91
C LEU A 143 -16.72 25.99 59.31
N PRO A 144 -17.95 26.10 59.87
CA PRO A 144 -19.11 25.42 59.30
C PRO A 144 -19.51 25.86 57.92
N ILE A 145 -19.36 27.15 57.64
CA ILE A 145 -19.73 27.76 56.36
C ILE A 145 -18.71 27.38 55.30
N LEU A 146 -17.42 27.52 55.58
CA LEU A 146 -16.35 27.11 54.68
C LEU A 146 -16.46 25.62 54.31
N LYS A 147 -16.91 24.77 55.24
CA LYS A 147 -17.13 23.37 54.99
C LYS A 147 -18.14 23.09 53.87
N ASN A 148 -19.27 23.78 53.89
CA ASN A 148 -20.31 23.65 52.88
C ASN A 148 -19.88 24.23 51.52
N ILE A 149 -19.19 25.37 51.52
CA ILE A 149 -18.62 25.98 50.33
C ILE A 149 -17.60 25.05 49.65
N VAL A 150 -16.68 24.54 50.41
CA VAL A 150 -15.63 23.64 49.92
C VAL A 150 -16.19 22.36 49.33
N VAL A 151 -17.24 21.79 49.92
CA VAL A 151 -17.87 20.56 49.37
C VAL A 151 -18.47 20.84 47.97
N VAL A 152 -19.20 21.95 47.81
CA VAL A 152 -19.78 22.33 46.52
C VAL A 152 -18.67 22.65 45.49
N LEU A 153 -17.61 23.33 45.91
CA LEU A 153 -16.48 23.66 45.09
C LEU A 153 -15.74 22.41 44.60
N VAL A 154 -15.51 21.44 45.50
CA VAL A 154 -14.85 20.19 45.14
C VAL A 154 -15.63 19.38 44.10
N GLU A 155 -16.96 19.34 44.19
CA GLU A 155 -17.76 18.69 43.13
C GLU A 155 -17.64 19.40 41.79
N LYS A 156 -17.62 20.75 41.77
CA LYS A 156 -17.40 21.51 40.53
C LYS A 156 -16.01 21.38 39.97
N LEU A 157 -14.98 21.34 40.82
CA LEU A 157 -13.61 21.07 40.40
C LEU A 157 -13.45 19.68 39.79
N LYS A 158 -14.11 18.68 40.36
CA LYS A 158 -14.14 17.34 39.78
C LYS A 158 -14.73 17.33 38.37
N ASP A 159 -15.91 17.95 38.18
CA ASP A 159 -16.55 18.04 36.87
C ASP A 159 -15.64 18.74 35.87
N TYR A 160 -15.03 19.88 36.27
CA TYR A 160 -14.11 20.62 35.45
C TYR A 160 -12.88 19.82 34.99
N PHE A 161 -12.22 19.12 35.94
CA PHE A 161 -11.03 18.31 35.60
C PHE A 161 -11.39 17.02 34.86
N ASP A 162 -12.54 16.41 35.13
CA ASP A 162 -13.03 15.27 34.34
C ASP A 162 -13.21 15.66 32.87
N ASP A 163 -13.82 16.82 32.61
CA ASP A 163 -14.00 17.33 31.24
C ASP A 163 -12.66 17.59 30.53
N ILE A 164 -11.69 18.16 31.25
CA ILE A 164 -10.34 18.39 30.68
C ILE A 164 -9.66 17.08 30.35
N ILE A 165 -9.66 16.11 31.26
CA ILE A 165 -9.02 14.80 31.08
C ILE A 165 -9.66 14.06 29.89
N VAL A 166 -10.98 14.08 29.76
CA VAL A 166 -11.70 13.47 28.66
C VAL A 166 -11.31 14.12 27.33
N ARG A 167 -11.28 15.46 27.25
CA ARG A 167 -10.88 16.18 26.03
C ARG A 167 -9.44 15.88 25.64
N GLU A 168 -8.51 15.92 26.60
CA GLU A 168 -7.10 15.61 26.33
C GLU A 168 -6.92 14.18 25.82
N LYS A 169 -7.55 13.20 26.46
CA LYS A 169 -7.53 11.79 26.00
C LYS A 169 -8.09 11.63 24.60
N THR A 170 -9.25 12.26 24.34
CA THR A 170 -9.87 12.20 23.02
C THR A 170 -8.98 12.83 21.96
N ALA A 171 -8.36 13.99 22.26
CA ALA A 171 -7.44 14.66 21.36
C ALA A 171 -6.16 13.80 21.08
N GLN A 172 -5.60 13.21 22.14
CA GLN A 172 -4.43 12.31 22.01
C GLN A 172 -4.77 11.06 21.19
N GLU A 173 -5.93 10.45 21.44
CA GLU A 173 -6.38 9.28 20.69
C GLU A 173 -6.62 9.62 19.21
N MET A 174 -7.28 10.76 18.94
CA MET A 174 -7.47 11.26 17.57
C MET A 174 -6.13 11.49 16.87
N GLN A 175 -5.19 12.16 17.55
CA GLN A 175 -3.84 12.40 17.00
C GLN A 175 -3.09 11.11 16.74
N ARG A 176 -3.20 10.13 17.63
CA ARG A 176 -2.61 8.80 17.44
C ARG A 176 -3.18 8.09 16.21
N VAL A 177 -4.51 8.10 16.07
CA VAL A 177 -5.21 7.48 14.94
C VAL A 177 -4.80 8.15 13.62
N VAL A 178 -4.81 9.49 13.56
CA VAL A 178 -4.38 10.25 12.37
C VAL A 178 -2.93 9.93 12.00
N THR A 179 -2.02 9.89 13.00
CA THR A 179 -0.60 9.56 12.77
C THR A 179 -0.45 8.12 12.26
N GLN A 180 -1.21 7.19 12.79
CA GLN A 180 -1.21 5.80 12.34
C GLN A 180 -1.68 5.67 10.89
N TYR A 181 -2.80 6.31 10.52
CA TYR A 181 -3.30 6.29 9.14
C TYR A 181 -2.32 6.96 8.17
N LYS A 182 -1.74 8.10 8.55
CA LYS A 182 -0.72 8.75 7.74
C LYS A 182 0.49 7.84 7.51
N THR A 183 0.95 7.15 8.55
CA THR A 183 2.08 6.22 8.44
C THR A 183 1.76 5.03 7.53
N LEU A 184 0.55 4.46 7.66
CA LEU A 184 0.10 3.36 6.81
C LEU A 184 0.02 3.81 5.34
N PHE A 185 -0.55 4.97 5.07
CA PHE A 185 -0.65 5.54 3.74
C PHE A 185 0.74 5.76 3.11
N GLU A 186 1.64 6.44 3.83
CA GLU A 186 2.98 6.78 3.30
C GLU A 186 3.89 5.56 3.12
N ARG A 187 3.77 4.53 3.98
CA ARG A 187 4.66 3.37 3.95
C ARG A 187 4.06 2.13 3.30
N ALA A 188 2.84 2.20 2.81
CA ALA A 188 2.22 1.09 2.10
C ALA A 188 3.03 0.74 0.85
N PRO A 189 3.40 -0.54 0.61
CA PRO A 189 4.14 -0.96 -0.58
C PRO A 189 3.21 -1.13 -1.79
N VAL A 190 2.23 -0.25 -1.90
CA VAL A 190 1.25 -0.17 -3.00
C VAL A 190 1.05 1.29 -3.36
N LEU A 191 0.74 1.54 -4.61
CA LEU A 191 0.43 2.88 -5.10
C LEU A 191 -0.90 3.34 -4.52
N MET A 192 -0.90 4.46 -3.82
CA MET A 192 -2.12 5.06 -3.28
C MET A 192 -2.16 6.53 -3.63
N ASN A 193 -3.14 6.91 -4.45
CA ASN A 193 -3.37 8.31 -4.79
C ASN A 193 -4.86 8.61 -4.80
N ALA A 194 -5.22 9.88 -4.67
CA ALA A 194 -6.60 10.30 -4.82
C ALA A 194 -6.70 11.60 -5.61
N PHE A 195 -7.75 11.68 -6.42
CA PHE A 195 -8.08 12.86 -7.20
C PHE A 195 -9.48 13.35 -6.83
N ASP A 196 -9.63 14.67 -6.71
CA ASP A 196 -10.92 15.29 -6.45
C ASP A 196 -11.78 15.36 -7.74
N ARG A 197 -13.02 15.85 -7.61
CA ARG A 197 -13.95 16.03 -8.74
C ARG A 197 -13.45 16.99 -9.82
N HIS A 198 -12.43 17.79 -9.54
CA HIS A 198 -11.79 18.72 -10.46
C HIS A 198 -10.51 18.17 -11.05
N ASN A 199 -10.24 16.88 -10.85
CA ASN A 199 -9.05 16.16 -11.31
C ASN A 199 -7.72 16.66 -10.68
N ARG A 200 -7.79 17.31 -9.49
CA ARG A 200 -6.61 17.71 -8.73
C ARG A 200 -6.18 16.55 -7.83
N CYS A 201 -4.89 16.31 -7.75
CA CYS A 201 -4.34 15.29 -6.89
C CYS A 201 -4.41 15.75 -5.42
N VAL A 202 -5.16 15.04 -4.59
CA VAL A 202 -5.33 15.35 -3.16
C VAL A 202 -4.55 14.43 -2.24
N LEU A 203 -4.18 13.23 -2.72
CA LEU A 203 -3.34 12.27 -2.02
C LEU A 203 -2.34 11.65 -2.99
N TRP A 204 -1.09 11.49 -2.55
CA TRP A 204 0.00 10.89 -3.30
C TRP A 204 0.99 10.30 -2.32
N ASN A 205 1.06 8.96 -2.18
CA ASN A 205 1.93 8.34 -1.19
C ASN A 205 3.38 8.18 -1.71
N ALA A 206 4.28 7.85 -0.79
CA ALA A 206 5.70 7.72 -1.11
C ALA A 206 5.99 6.63 -2.16
N GLU A 207 5.19 5.56 -2.24
CA GLU A 207 5.36 4.54 -3.29
C GLU A 207 4.97 5.07 -4.67
N CYS A 208 3.96 5.93 -4.77
CA CYS A 208 3.63 6.62 -6.02
C CYS A 208 4.79 7.51 -6.49
N GLU A 209 5.38 8.30 -5.60
CA GLU A 209 6.53 9.15 -5.94
C GLU A 209 7.72 8.32 -6.41
N LYS A 210 8.05 7.25 -5.70
CA LYS A 210 9.13 6.32 -6.04
C LYS A 210 8.91 5.62 -7.38
N VAL A 211 7.70 5.12 -7.64
CA VAL A 211 7.38 4.34 -8.84
C VAL A 211 7.22 5.23 -10.05
N PHE A 212 6.51 6.34 -9.96
CA PHE A 212 6.27 7.23 -11.11
C PHE A 212 7.36 8.28 -11.31
N GLY A 213 8.10 8.64 -10.25
CA GLY A 213 9.16 9.67 -10.30
C GLY A 213 8.64 11.10 -10.27
N TRP A 214 7.33 11.31 -10.05
CA TRP A 214 6.69 12.60 -9.90
C TRP A 214 6.41 12.89 -8.44
N SER A 215 6.80 14.07 -7.96
CA SER A 215 6.41 14.56 -6.62
C SER A 215 4.97 15.08 -6.64
N MET A 216 4.34 15.13 -5.47
CA MET A 216 3.01 15.70 -5.29
C MET A 216 2.93 17.14 -5.84
N THR A 217 3.96 17.96 -5.60
CA THR A 217 4.01 19.35 -6.07
C THR A 217 4.02 19.45 -7.59
N GLU A 218 4.84 18.63 -8.26
CA GLU A 218 4.90 18.63 -9.74
C GLU A 218 3.57 18.19 -10.37
N ILE A 219 2.85 17.29 -9.72
CA ILE A 219 1.53 16.83 -10.18
C ILE A 219 0.49 17.93 -10.00
N ASP A 220 0.48 18.61 -8.84
CA ASP A 220 -0.51 19.65 -8.53
C ASP A 220 -0.32 20.92 -9.40
N GLU A 221 0.91 21.22 -9.79
CA GLU A 221 1.23 22.33 -10.70
C GLU A 221 0.88 22.04 -12.17
N HIS A 222 0.63 20.77 -12.55
CA HIS A 222 0.35 20.42 -13.93
C HIS A 222 -1.14 20.64 -14.27
N PRO A 223 -1.46 21.32 -15.39
CA PRO A 223 -2.85 21.65 -15.75
C PRO A 223 -3.73 20.41 -16.04
N ASP A 224 -3.14 19.31 -16.48
CA ASP A 224 -3.80 18.00 -16.64
C ASP A 224 -2.88 16.91 -16.07
N PRO A 225 -2.98 16.63 -14.76
CA PRO A 225 -2.12 15.63 -14.10
C PRO A 225 -2.16 14.24 -14.74
N LEU A 226 -3.31 13.85 -15.28
CA LEU A 226 -3.47 12.52 -15.88
C LEU A 226 -2.66 12.39 -17.19
N ALA A 227 -2.39 13.49 -17.89
CA ALA A 227 -1.57 13.49 -19.09
C ALA A 227 -0.09 13.13 -18.83
N LEU A 228 0.38 13.31 -17.59
CA LEU A 228 1.72 12.89 -17.18
C LEU A 228 1.88 11.36 -17.22
N PHE A 229 0.80 10.63 -16.92
CA PHE A 229 0.79 9.18 -16.85
C PHE A 229 0.27 8.52 -18.12
N TYR A 230 -0.63 9.18 -18.84
CA TYR A 230 -1.26 8.70 -20.07
C TYR A 230 -1.13 9.78 -21.16
N PRO A 231 0.00 9.86 -21.86
CA PRO A 231 0.24 10.86 -22.91
C PRO A 231 -0.74 10.72 -24.09
N ASP A 232 -1.14 9.49 -24.42
CA ASP A 232 -2.12 9.22 -25.48
C ASP A 232 -3.51 9.70 -25.05
N PRO A 233 -4.14 10.64 -25.79
CA PRO A 233 -5.46 11.17 -25.47
C PRO A 233 -6.58 10.12 -25.46
N GLU A 234 -6.52 9.12 -26.36
CA GLU A 234 -7.54 8.07 -26.44
C GLU A 234 -7.45 7.12 -25.24
N GLU A 235 -6.23 6.75 -24.83
CA GLU A 235 -6.03 5.93 -23.64
C GLU A 235 -6.43 6.71 -22.38
N ARG A 236 -6.04 7.97 -22.29
CA ARG A 236 -6.41 8.85 -21.17
C ARG A 236 -7.91 9.00 -21.00
N GLN A 237 -8.66 9.16 -22.11
CA GLN A 237 -10.12 9.22 -22.07
C GLN A 237 -10.72 7.90 -21.54
N ARG A 238 -10.23 6.75 -22.01
CA ARG A 238 -10.69 5.43 -21.54
C ARG A 238 -10.43 5.24 -20.03
N VAL A 239 -9.28 5.69 -19.54
CA VAL A 239 -8.96 5.67 -18.11
C VAL A 239 -9.94 6.55 -17.33
N GLN A 240 -10.19 7.78 -17.78
CA GLN A 240 -11.16 8.70 -17.14
C GLN A 240 -12.58 8.12 -17.09
N GLU A 241 -13.03 7.50 -18.17
CA GLU A 241 -14.33 6.84 -18.24
C GLU A 241 -14.39 5.64 -17.28
N SER A 242 -13.34 4.82 -17.24
CA SER A 242 -13.28 3.67 -16.33
C SER A 242 -13.38 4.08 -14.88
N VAL A 243 -12.72 5.17 -14.48
CA VAL A 243 -12.75 5.71 -13.13
C VAL A 243 -14.15 6.26 -12.78
N ARG A 244 -14.85 6.89 -13.73
CA ARG A 244 -16.18 7.48 -13.51
C ARG A 244 -17.30 6.44 -13.40
N PHE A 245 -17.22 5.36 -14.19
CA PHE A 245 -18.31 4.40 -14.38
C PHE A 245 -18.02 3.01 -13.81
N ALA A 246 -16.81 2.78 -13.30
CA ALA A 246 -16.43 1.48 -12.78
C ALA A 246 -17.18 1.16 -11.48
N PRO A 247 -17.88 0.03 -11.41
CA PRO A 247 -18.35 -0.48 -10.14
C PRO A 247 -17.14 -0.80 -9.25
N LEU A 248 -17.23 -0.50 -7.97
CA LEU A 248 -16.24 -0.61 -6.88
C LEU A 248 -15.59 -2.01 -6.67
N LYS A 249 -15.69 -2.94 -7.61
CA LYS A 249 -15.29 -4.35 -7.44
C LYS A 249 -14.29 -4.88 -8.44
N ASP A 250 -14.07 -4.21 -9.56
CA ASP A 250 -13.21 -4.73 -10.61
C ASP A 250 -11.83 -4.10 -10.55
N MET A 251 -10.81 -4.91 -10.81
CA MET A 251 -9.44 -4.46 -10.97
C MET A 251 -9.17 -4.26 -12.46
N TYR A 252 -8.60 -3.12 -12.82
CA TYR A 252 -8.29 -2.74 -14.20
C TYR A 252 -6.80 -2.69 -14.41
N GLU A 253 -6.34 -3.29 -15.50
CA GLU A 253 -4.93 -3.24 -15.93
C GLU A 253 -4.76 -2.04 -16.88
N TRP A 254 -3.89 -1.09 -16.48
CA TRP A 254 -3.55 0.08 -17.26
C TRP A 254 -2.04 0.20 -17.42
N HIS A 255 -1.61 0.95 -18.45
CA HIS A 255 -0.21 1.05 -18.84
C HIS A 255 0.32 2.49 -18.74
N PRO A 256 0.36 3.08 -17.52
CA PRO A 256 0.90 4.43 -17.34
C PRO A 256 2.40 4.49 -17.64
N VAL A 257 2.88 5.72 -17.92
CA VAL A 257 4.30 5.98 -18.10
C VAL A 257 4.88 6.68 -16.86
N ARG A 258 6.15 6.40 -16.61
CA ARG A 258 6.98 7.11 -15.62
C ARG A 258 7.45 8.45 -16.18
N LYS A 259 8.03 9.29 -15.31
CA LYS A 259 8.70 10.54 -15.67
C LYS A 259 9.81 10.36 -16.69
N ASP A 260 10.51 9.23 -16.70
CA ASP A 260 11.55 8.87 -17.66
C ASP A 260 10.99 8.30 -18.99
N GLY A 261 9.68 8.21 -19.14
CA GLY A 261 9.00 7.64 -20.31
C GLY A 261 8.85 6.11 -20.28
N THR A 262 9.34 5.43 -19.26
CA THR A 262 9.20 3.97 -19.12
C THR A 262 7.74 3.60 -18.88
N GLN A 263 7.20 2.69 -19.69
CA GLN A 263 5.85 2.16 -19.51
C GLN A 263 5.81 1.12 -18.40
N LEU A 264 4.79 1.23 -17.55
CA LEU A 264 4.49 0.30 -16.47
C LEU A 264 3.24 -0.52 -16.78
N THR A 265 3.03 -1.57 -16.04
CA THR A 265 1.75 -2.30 -16.00
C THR A 265 1.24 -2.27 -14.56
N ILE A 266 0.18 -1.51 -14.33
CA ILE A 266 -0.40 -1.33 -13.00
C ILE A 266 -1.81 -1.91 -12.97
N LEU A 267 -2.08 -2.69 -11.92
CA LEU A 267 -3.41 -3.21 -11.61
C LEU A 267 -4.09 -2.28 -10.62
N TRP A 268 -5.13 -1.55 -11.05
CA TRP A 268 -5.81 -0.52 -10.28
C TRP A 268 -7.16 -0.97 -9.74
N SER A 269 -7.49 -0.53 -8.54
CA SER A 269 -8.83 -0.55 -7.95
C SER A 269 -9.19 0.85 -7.48
N ASN A 270 -10.43 1.29 -7.71
CA ASN A 270 -10.91 2.64 -7.43
C ASN A 270 -11.97 2.61 -6.33
N ILE A 271 -11.90 3.54 -5.37
CA ILE A 271 -12.83 3.67 -4.26
C ILE A 271 -13.35 5.10 -4.21
N LEU A 272 -14.65 5.29 -4.28
CA LEU A 272 -15.27 6.59 -4.09
C LEU A 272 -15.31 6.93 -2.61
N LEU A 273 -14.72 8.06 -2.22
CA LEU A 273 -14.72 8.56 -0.86
C LEU A 273 -15.94 9.45 -0.57
N PRO A 274 -16.30 9.68 0.72
CA PRO A 274 -17.48 10.46 1.09
C PRO A 274 -17.47 11.93 0.61
N ASP A 275 -16.30 12.49 0.33
CA ASP A 275 -16.10 13.84 -0.23
C ASP A 275 -16.17 13.91 -1.75
N ASN A 276 -16.55 12.79 -2.40
CA ASN A 276 -16.56 12.57 -3.85
C ASN A 276 -15.17 12.59 -4.51
N SER A 277 -14.09 12.49 -3.76
CA SER A 277 -12.78 12.15 -4.31
C SER A 277 -12.69 10.64 -4.61
N ILE A 278 -11.82 10.26 -5.54
CA ILE A 278 -11.60 8.85 -5.90
C ILE A 278 -10.21 8.45 -5.42
N LEU A 279 -10.18 7.52 -4.47
CA LEU A 279 -8.96 6.86 -4.02
C LEU A 279 -8.65 5.72 -4.97
N ASN A 280 -7.49 5.77 -5.61
CA ASN A 280 -6.97 4.72 -6.46
C ASN A 280 -5.89 3.94 -5.69
N ILE A 281 -6.02 2.63 -5.69
CA ILE A 281 -5.05 1.70 -5.10
C ILE A 281 -4.48 0.88 -6.25
N GLY A 282 -3.17 0.97 -6.46
CA GLY A 282 -2.48 0.32 -7.57
C GLY A 282 -1.39 -0.63 -7.11
N LEU A 283 -1.25 -1.74 -7.83
CA LEU A 283 -0.15 -2.69 -7.68
C LEU A 283 0.68 -2.69 -8.96
N ASP A 284 1.97 -2.34 -8.87
CA ASP A 284 2.89 -2.50 -9.98
C ASP A 284 3.17 -4.00 -10.23
N ILE A 285 2.70 -4.49 -11.38
CA ILE A 285 2.87 -5.89 -11.81
C ILE A 285 3.82 -5.99 -13.01
N THR A 286 4.56 -4.94 -13.33
CA THR A 286 5.41 -4.84 -14.53
C THR A 286 6.43 -5.98 -14.57
N GLU A 287 7.20 -6.17 -13.51
CA GLU A 287 8.21 -7.22 -13.45
C GLU A 287 7.60 -8.63 -13.44
N ARG A 288 6.45 -8.78 -12.79
CA ARG A 288 5.70 -10.05 -12.82
C ARG A 288 5.26 -10.40 -14.24
N LYS A 289 4.68 -9.44 -14.97
CA LYS A 289 4.24 -9.65 -16.37
C LYS A 289 5.42 -9.95 -17.30
N LYS A 290 6.53 -9.24 -17.15
CA LYS A 290 7.76 -9.53 -17.91
C LYS A 290 8.28 -10.94 -17.63
N ALA A 291 8.33 -11.35 -16.37
CA ALA A 291 8.77 -12.69 -15.98
C ALA A 291 7.82 -13.77 -16.53
N GLU A 292 6.50 -13.55 -16.44
CA GLU A 292 5.49 -14.46 -16.99
C GLU A 292 5.64 -14.60 -18.52
N GLN A 293 5.84 -13.47 -19.22
CA GLN A 293 6.07 -13.46 -20.65
C GLN A 293 7.39 -14.20 -21.02
N GLN A 294 8.46 -13.96 -20.27
CA GLN A 294 9.74 -14.69 -20.47
C GLN A 294 9.59 -16.18 -20.22
N LEU A 295 8.86 -16.58 -19.17
CA LEU A 295 8.56 -17.98 -18.90
C LEU A 295 7.74 -18.60 -20.03
N THR A 296 6.76 -17.89 -20.55
CA THR A 296 5.94 -18.34 -21.67
C THR A 296 6.80 -18.53 -22.93
N VAL A 297 7.68 -17.59 -23.25
CA VAL A 297 8.63 -17.72 -24.37
C VAL A 297 9.52 -18.93 -24.17
N LYS A 298 10.17 -19.10 -23.02
CA LYS A 298 11.02 -20.27 -22.73
C LYS A 298 10.25 -21.59 -22.77
N ALA A 299 9.01 -21.61 -22.29
CA ALA A 299 8.18 -22.82 -22.31
C ALA A 299 7.69 -23.19 -23.72
N THR A 300 7.63 -22.24 -24.65
CA THR A 300 7.01 -22.45 -25.97
C THR A 300 7.98 -22.42 -27.14
N THR A 301 9.19 -21.87 -26.96
CA THR A 301 10.19 -21.72 -28.01
C THR A 301 11.46 -22.54 -27.76
N ASP A 302 12.22 -22.81 -28.79
CA ASP A 302 13.57 -23.32 -28.76
C ASP A 302 14.55 -22.18 -28.52
N ASP A 303 15.39 -22.27 -27.47
CA ASP A 303 16.28 -21.22 -27.02
C ASP A 303 17.31 -20.78 -28.07
N LEU A 304 17.75 -21.68 -28.97
CA LEU A 304 18.74 -21.40 -29.99
C LEU A 304 18.12 -20.69 -31.20
N THR A 305 16.99 -21.20 -31.70
CA THR A 305 16.44 -20.79 -32.99
C THR A 305 15.24 -19.83 -32.89
N GLY A 306 14.68 -19.69 -31.70
CA GLY A 306 13.44 -18.91 -31.46
C GLY A 306 12.23 -19.45 -32.22
N CYS A 307 12.29 -20.66 -32.77
CA CYS A 307 11.17 -21.42 -33.32
C CYS A 307 10.32 -21.97 -32.16
N LEU A 308 9.13 -22.46 -32.45
CA LEU A 308 8.39 -23.24 -31.46
C LEU A 308 9.21 -24.46 -31.06
N ASN A 309 9.20 -24.83 -29.78
CA ASN A 309 9.81 -26.05 -29.33
C ASN A 309 8.95 -27.28 -29.70
N ARG A 310 9.52 -28.48 -29.53
CA ARG A 310 8.87 -29.75 -29.87
C ARG A 310 7.46 -29.89 -29.27
N SER A 311 7.29 -29.56 -27.99
CA SER A 311 5.99 -29.71 -27.33
C SER A 311 4.94 -28.77 -27.92
N THR A 312 5.31 -27.56 -28.18
CA THR A 312 4.40 -26.50 -28.68
C THR A 312 3.99 -26.74 -30.15
N ILE A 313 4.94 -27.15 -31.02
CA ILE A 313 4.58 -27.42 -32.42
C ILE A 313 3.68 -28.68 -32.54
N LEU A 314 3.91 -29.72 -31.72
CA LEU A 314 3.03 -30.88 -31.66
C LEU A 314 1.66 -30.54 -31.11
N GLN A 315 1.55 -29.63 -30.13
CA GLN A 315 0.27 -29.12 -29.64
C GLN A 315 -0.47 -28.32 -30.74
N ARG A 316 0.26 -27.48 -31.50
CA ARG A 316 -0.31 -26.77 -32.66
C ARG A 316 -0.85 -27.73 -33.71
N LEU A 317 -0.13 -28.80 -34.00
CA LEU A 317 -0.59 -29.85 -34.90
C LEU A 317 -1.90 -30.49 -34.39
N LYS A 318 -1.98 -30.84 -33.11
CA LYS A 318 -3.23 -31.37 -32.49
C LYS A 318 -4.42 -30.41 -32.62
N ILE A 319 -4.17 -29.11 -32.36
CA ILE A 319 -5.21 -28.07 -32.50
C ILE A 319 -5.67 -27.96 -33.96
N ALA A 320 -4.74 -27.95 -34.93
CA ALA A 320 -5.06 -27.89 -36.35
C ALA A 320 -5.89 -29.11 -36.79
N LEU A 321 -5.55 -30.31 -36.32
CA LEU A 321 -6.33 -31.52 -36.57
C LEU A 321 -7.73 -31.48 -35.98
N ALA A 322 -7.87 -30.93 -34.75
CA ALA A 322 -9.19 -30.83 -34.11
C ALA A 322 -10.09 -29.77 -34.78
N ALA A 323 -9.49 -28.71 -35.32
CA ALA A 323 -10.21 -27.66 -36.06
C ALA A 323 -10.62 -28.09 -37.51
N SER A 324 -10.03 -29.14 -38.05
CA SER A 324 -10.35 -29.66 -39.40
C SER A 324 -11.76 -30.26 -39.42
N SER A 325 -12.74 -29.54 -39.95
CA SER A 325 -14.12 -30.00 -40.08
C SER A 325 -14.28 -30.79 -41.37
N PRO A 326 -14.98 -31.94 -41.38
CA PRO A 326 -15.30 -32.69 -42.60
C PRO A 326 -16.16 -31.91 -43.64
N GLN A 327 -16.76 -30.77 -43.21
CA GLN A 327 -17.67 -29.98 -44.04
C GLN A 327 -17.00 -28.73 -44.62
N ASP A 328 -15.79 -28.37 -44.20
CA ASP A 328 -15.07 -27.17 -44.65
C ASP A 328 -13.86 -27.52 -45.50
N VAL A 329 -14.00 -27.41 -46.81
CA VAL A 329 -12.91 -27.64 -47.79
C VAL A 329 -11.71 -26.74 -47.59
N SER A 330 -11.87 -25.63 -46.85
CA SER A 330 -10.78 -24.68 -46.50
C SER A 330 -9.96 -25.14 -45.29
N SER A 331 -10.28 -26.24 -44.63
CA SER A 331 -9.63 -26.69 -43.40
C SER A 331 -8.43 -27.63 -43.64
N HIS A 332 -8.01 -27.83 -44.90
CA HIS A 332 -6.80 -28.60 -45.18
C HIS A 332 -5.50 -27.86 -44.80
N PHE A 333 -4.49 -28.58 -44.44
CA PHE A 333 -3.17 -28.02 -44.15
C PHE A 333 -2.08 -29.01 -44.53
N CYS A 334 -0.85 -28.47 -44.72
CA CYS A 334 0.31 -29.33 -44.94
C CYS A 334 1.25 -29.31 -43.75
N LEU A 335 1.85 -30.45 -43.47
CA LEU A 335 2.98 -30.61 -42.58
C LEU A 335 4.24 -30.91 -43.40
N LEU A 336 5.27 -30.09 -43.22
CA LEU A 336 6.60 -30.37 -43.78
C LEU A 336 7.52 -30.71 -42.63
N MET A 337 8.24 -31.80 -42.76
CA MET A 337 9.33 -32.20 -41.87
C MET A 337 10.63 -32.02 -42.60
N PHE A 338 11.55 -31.26 -42.03
CA PHE A 338 12.84 -30.93 -42.58
C PHE A 338 13.96 -31.51 -41.73
N ASP A 339 15.07 -31.83 -42.40
CA ASP A 339 16.33 -32.23 -41.76
C ASP A 339 17.49 -31.63 -42.56
N LEU A 340 18.44 -30.96 -41.88
CA LEU A 340 19.62 -30.40 -42.52
C LEU A 340 20.58 -31.52 -42.95
N ASP A 341 20.83 -31.60 -44.25
CA ASP A 341 21.73 -32.61 -44.79
C ASP A 341 23.15 -32.39 -44.28
N TYR A 342 23.78 -33.46 -43.85
CA TYR A 342 25.19 -33.49 -43.42
C TYR A 342 25.49 -32.55 -42.23
N PHE A 343 24.54 -32.24 -41.40
CA PHE A 343 24.69 -31.28 -40.28
C PHE A 343 25.82 -31.71 -39.32
N LYS A 344 25.96 -32.99 -39.03
CA LYS A 344 27.09 -33.51 -38.25
C LYS A 344 28.44 -33.13 -38.86
N GLN A 345 28.59 -33.22 -40.20
CA GLN A 345 29.83 -32.80 -40.88
C GLN A 345 30.10 -31.30 -40.77
N ILE A 346 29.06 -30.50 -40.72
CA ILE A 346 29.19 -29.06 -40.47
C ILE A 346 29.80 -28.85 -39.08
N ASN A 347 29.25 -29.49 -38.06
CA ASN A 347 29.77 -29.43 -36.68
C ASN A 347 31.21 -29.95 -36.58
N ASP A 348 31.47 -31.15 -37.14
CA ASP A 348 32.79 -31.79 -37.07
C ASP A 348 33.87 -30.93 -37.79
N ARG A 349 33.53 -30.28 -38.90
CA ARG A 349 34.47 -29.48 -39.70
C ARG A 349 34.67 -28.05 -39.23
N TRP A 350 33.57 -27.41 -38.70
CA TRP A 350 33.54 -25.98 -38.48
C TRP A 350 33.24 -25.59 -37.00
N GLY A 351 33.00 -26.59 -36.19
CA GLY A 351 32.63 -26.42 -34.76
C GLY A 351 31.15 -26.14 -34.53
N HIS A 352 30.71 -26.39 -33.31
CA HIS A 352 29.30 -26.24 -32.90
C HIS A 352 28.75 -24.84 -33.09
N GLN A 353 29.57 -23.79 -32.92
CA GLN A 353 29.12 -22.40 -33.15
C GLN A 353 28.67 -22.14 -34.60
N VAL A 354 29.35 -22.78 -35.59
CA VAL A 354 28.93 -22.66 -37.00
C VAL A 354 27.69 -23.50 -37.25
N GLY A 355 27.55 -24.66 -36.57
CA GLY A 355 26.33 -25.45 -36.58
C GLY A 355 25.14 -24.73 -36.01
N ASP A 356 25.29 -24.04 -34.88
CA ASP A 356 24.25 -23.20 -34.28
C ASP A 356 23.84 -22.07 -35.22
N ALA A 357 24.81 -21.38 -35.83
CA ALA A 357 24.54 -20.36 -36.84
C ALA A 357 23.80 -20.93 -38.06
N ALA A 358 24.11 -22.19 -38.47
CA ALA A 358 23.43 -22.87 -39.57
C ALA A 358 21.95 -23.15 -39.24
N LEU A 359 21.65 -23.57 -38.01
CA LEU A 359 20.28 -23.79 -37.56
C LEU A 359 19.48 -22.49 -37.53
N ILE A 360 20.04 -21.42 -36.98
CA ILE A 360 19.42 -20.10 -36.94
C ILE A 360 19.16 -19.59 -38.40
N HIS A 361 20.20 -19.67 -39.25
CA HIS A 361 20.08 -19.26 -40.64
C HIS A 361 19.00 -20.01 -41.41
N PHE A 362 18.90 -21.32 -41.18
CA PHE A 362 17.86 -22.15 -41.81
C PHE A 362 16.45 -21.72 -41.37
N CYS A 363 16.26 -21.48 -40.08
CA CYS A 363 15.00 -20.97 -39.56
C CYS A 363 14.61 -19.63 -40.18
N ASP A 364 15.54 -18.68 -40.30
CA ASP A 364 15.29 -17.36 -40.88
C ASP A 364 14.92 -17.50 -42.38
N ARG A 365 15.53 -18.40 -43.12
CA ARG A 365 15.13 -18.64 -44.50
C ARG A 365 13.77 -19.30 -44.61
N ILE A 366 13.39 -20.22 -43.72
CA ILE A 366 12.04 -20.76 -43.69
C ILE A 366 11.02 -19.63 -43.40
N ARG A 367 11.29 -18.80 -42.40
CA ARG A 367 10.37 -17.66 -42.07
C ARG A 367 10.17 -16.70 -43.23
N GLU A 368 11.26 -16.41 -43.97
CA GLU A 368 11.23 -15.48 -45.12
C GLU A 368 10.33 -15.99 -46.25
N VAL A 369 10.33 -17.31 -46.52
CA VAL A 369 9.59 -17.90 -47.67
C VAL A 369 8.19 -18.37 -47.27
N SER A 370 7.89 -18.49 -45.95
CA SER A 370 6.63 -19.01 -45.45
C SER A 370 5.53 -17.97 -45.45
N PRO A 371 4.29 -18.34 -45.74
CA PRO A 371 3.13 -17.45 -45.63
C PRO A 371 2.90 -16.99 -44.19
N ALA A 372 2.25 -15.84 -44.03
CA ALA A 372 1.81 -15.38 -42.71
C ALA A 372 0.88 -16.42 -42.05
N GLY A 373 1.05 -16.61 -40.75
CA GLY A 373 0.28 -17.62 -39.97
C GLY A 373 0.84 -19.02 -40.01
N SER A 374 1.96 -19.28 -40.71
CA SER A 374 2.67 -20.56 -40.62
C SER A 374 3.27 -20.78 -39.25
N ALA A 375 3.31 -22.04 -38.77
CA ALA A 375 3.93 -22.40 -37.51
C ALA A 375 5.18 -23.23 -37.75
N LEU A 376 6.36 -22.70 -37.37
CA LEU A 376 7.65 -23.39 -37.47
C LEU A 376 8.11 -23.84 -36.10
N GLY A 377 8.48 -25.08 -35.96
CA GLY A 377 9.03 -25.67 -34.73
C GLY A 377 10.24 -26.53 -34.95
N ARG A 378 11.14 -26.58 -33.96
CA ARG A 378 12.29 -27.49 -33.92
C ARG A 378 11.92 -28.71 -33.07
N VAL A 379 12.02 -29.91 -33.65
CA VAL A 379 11.59 -31.17 -33.01
C VAL A 379 12.75 -32.05 -32.56
N GLY A 380 13.94 -31.78 -33.07
CA GLY A 380 15.17 -32.50 -32.78
C GLY A 380 16.40 -31.63 -33.05
N GLY A 381 17.61 -32.19 -32.98
CA GLY A 381 18.87 -31.48 -33.20
C GLY A 381 18.88 -30.60 -34.45
N GLU A 382 18.68 -31.23 -35.63
CA GLU A 382 18.67 -30.59 -36.96
C GLU A 382 17.32 -30.74 -37.66
N GLU A 383 16.29 -31.20 -36.95
CA GLU A 383 14.98 -31.50 -37.47
C GLU A 383 13.97 -30.37 -37.16
N PHE A 384 13.20 -29.99 -38.17
CA PHE A 384 12.19 -28.94 -38.05
C PHE A 384 10.86 -29.38 -38.64
N VAL A 385 9.77 -28.85 -38.10
CA VAL A 385 8.41 -29.07 -38.60
C VAL A 385 7.79 -27.70 -38.92
N LEU A 386 7.20 -27.61 -40.10
CA LEU A 386 6.43 -26.43 -40.53
C LEU A 386 4.99 -26.85 -40.81
N LEU A 387 4.05 -26.15 -40.21
CA LEU A 387 2.62 -26.30 -40.48
C LEU A 387 2.16 -25.13 -41.35
N LEU A 388 1.55 -25.44 -42.48
CA LEU A 388 1.02 -24.50 -43.47
C LEU A 388 -0.51 -24.65 -43.56
N ALA A 389 -1.25 -23.71 -43.03
CA ALA A 389 -2.69 -23.70 -43.15
C ALA A 389 -3.14 -23.38 -44.59
N ARG A 390 -4.25 -23.96 -45.04
CA ARG A 390 -4.86 -23.73 -46.36
C ARG A 390 -3.88 -23.95 -47.54
N THR A 391 -3.05 -24.94 -47.43
CA THR A 391 -1.98 -25.22 -48.40
C THR A 391 -2.08 -26.69 -48.82
N ASP A 392 -2.06 -26.98 -50.10
CA ASP A 392 -2.04 -28.32 -50.67
C ASP A 392 -0.57 -28.85 -50.76
N GLY A 393 -0.41 -30.13 -51.06
CA GLY A 393 0.90 -30.78 -51.14
C GLY A 393 1.78 -30.22 -52.26
N MET A 394 1.19 -29.72 -53.36
CA MET A 394 1.94 -29.16 -54.47
C MET A 394 2.50 -27.77 -54.09
N ALA A 395 1.68 -26.89 -53.48
CA ALA A 395 2.10 -25.59 -52.97
C ALA A 395 3.16 -25.73 -51.87
N ALA A 396 3.03 -26.70 -50.97
CA ALA A 396 4.02 -27.01 -49.95
C ALA A 396 5.35 -27.46 -50.55
N THR A 397 5.32 -28.30 -51.62
CA THR A 397 6.54 -28.72 -52.35
C THR A 397 7.17 -27.54 -53.07
N LEU A 398 6.39 -26.61 -53.66
CA LEU A 398 6.88 -25.40 -54.28
C LEU A 398 7.55 -24.47 -53.24
N LEU A 399 6.98 -24.34 -52.06
CA LEU A 399 7.61 -23.56 -50.97
C LEU A 399 8.95 -24.19 -50.59
N SER A 400 9.06 -25.45 -50.50
CA SER A 400 10.34 -26.16 -50.24
C SER A 400 11.37 -25.86 -51.33
N SER A 401 10.95 -25.76 -52.61
CA SER A 401 11.85 -25.38 -53.74
C SER A 401 12.28 -23.93 -53.64
N ARG A 402 11.39 -23.02 -53.22
CA ARG A 402 11.74 -21.60 -52.94
C ARG A 402 12.74 -21.50 -51.78
N LEU A 403 12.59 -22.30 -50.74
CA LEU A 403 13.56 -22.36 -49.63
C LEU A 403 14.93 -22.75 -50.10
N ARG A 404 15.06 -23.79 -50.99
CA ARG A 404 16.36 -24.15 -51.59
C ARG A 404 16.96 -23.01 -52.36
N ALA A 405 16.20 -22.32 -53.18
CA ALA A 405 16.67 -21.14 -53.93
C ALA A 405 17.12 -20.01 -52.97
N ALA A 406 16.41 -19.80 -51.89
CA ALA A 406 16.77 -18.81 -50.86
C ALA A 406 18.10 -19.16 -50.16
N LEU A 407 18.33 -20.41 -49.82
CA LEU A 407 19.58 -20.87 -49.21
C LEU A 407 20.78 -20.77 -50.14
N ILE A 408 20.57 -20.95 -51.46
CA ILE A 408 21.61 -20.78 -52.47
C ILE A 408 21.91 -19.29 -52.70
N SER A 409 20.87 -18.45 -52.80
CA SER A 409 21.02 -17.01 -53.07
C SER A 409 21.57 -16.24 -51.87
N LYS A 410 21.26 -16.71 -50.66
CA LYS A 410 21.70 -16.12 -49.41
C LYS A 410 22.43 -17.17 -48.57
N PRO A 411 23.69 -17.53 -48.91
CA PRO A 411 24.42 -18.52 -48.12
C PRO A 411 24.79 -17.98 -46.74
N LEU A 412 24.95 -18.89 -45.78
CA LEU A 412 25.43 -18.58 -44.44
C LEU A 412 26.88 -18.04 -44.51
N ARG A 413 27.10 -16.87 -43.89
CA ARG A 413 28.45 -16.32 -43.73
C ARG A 413 28.83 -16.25 -42.26
N VAL A 414 29.95 -16.88 -41.91
CA VAL A 414 30.51 -16.87 -40.55
C VAL A 414 32.00 -16.52 -40.64
N GLY A 415 32.38 -15.28 -40.33
CA GLY A 415 33.69 -14.74 -40.62
C GLY A 415 33.99 -14.81 -42.13
N ASP A 416 35.14 -15.35 -42.54
CA ASP A 416 35.55 -15.50 -43.93
C ASP A 416 34.94 -16.74 -44.63
N LYS A 417 34.07 -17.47 -43.94
CA LYS A 417 33.50 -18.71 -44.47
C LYS A 417 32.12 -18.46 -45.06
N THR A 418 31.89 -19.08 -46.21
CA THR A 418 30.59 -19.09 -46.89
C THR A 418 30.12 -20.52 -47.03
N LEU A 419 28.93 -20.85 -46.51
CA LEU A 419 28.35 -22.16 -46.48
C LEU A 419 26.94 -22.16 -47.06
N VAL A 420 26.74 -22.98 -48.13
CA VAL A 420 25.41 -23.24 -48.67
C VAL A 420 24.81 -24.43 -47.95
N LEU A 421 23.70 -24.21 -47.23
CA LEU A 421 23.01 -25.29 -46.52
C LEU A 421 22.16 -26.12 -47.50
N SER A 422 22.13 -27.43 -47.29
CA SER A 422 21.23 -28.34 -47.96
C SER A 422 20.28 -28.97 -46.94
N PHE A 423 19.09 -29.32 -47.38
CA PHE A 423 18.11 -30.01 -46.54
C PHE A 423 17.31 -31.06 -47.35
N SER A 424 16.86 -32.08 -46.68
CA SER A 424 15.84 -33.02 -47.13
C SER A 424 14.50 -32.71 -46.46
N ALA A 425 13.41 -32.95 -47.16
CA ALA A 425 12.07 -32.70 -46.61
C ALA A 425 11.07 -33.81 -46.97
N GLY A 426 10.19 -34.13 -46.02
CA GLY A 426 8.97 -34.89 -46.23
C GLY A 426 7.75 -33.99 -46.10
N VAL A 427 6.83 -34.05 -47.03
CA VAL A 427 5.59 -33.31 -47.05
C VAL A 427 4.40 -34.25 -46.86
N VAL A 428 3.50 -33.90 -45.98
CA VAL A 428 2.21 -34.60 -45.82
C VAL A 428 1.10 -33.59 -45.98
N GLU A 429 0.24 -33.83 -46.96
CA GLU A 429 -1.05 -33.14 -47.05
C GLU A 429 -2.00 -33.84 -46.09
N VAL A 430 -2.57 -33.05 -45.17
CA VAL A 430 -3.54 -33.54 -44.18
C VAL A 430 -4.93 -33.28 -44.71
N CYS A 431 -5.56 -34.39 -45.15
CA CYS A 431 -6.93 -34.36 -45.65
C CYS A 431 -7.97 -34.55 -44.53
N GLN A 432 -9.22 -34.32 -44.89
CA GLN A 432 -10.36 -34.46 -44.00
C GLN A 432 -10.43 -35.81 -43.30
N GLY A 433 -10.76 -35.84 -42.01
CA GLY A 433 -10.99 -37.04 -41.23
C GLY A 433 -9.75 -37.64 -40.55
N GLN A 434 -8.55 -37.19 -40.88
CA GLN A 434 -7.33 -37.62 -40.20
C GLN A 434 -7.23 -36.92 -38.83
N ARG A 435 -7.22 -37.70 -37.76
CA ARG A 435 -7.14 -37.17 -36.36
C ARG A 435 -5.95 -37.69 -35.58
N ASP A 436 -5.20 -38.62 -36.15
CA ASP A 436 -4.05 -39.21 -35.45
C ASP A 436 -2.76 -38.47 -35.80
N THR A 437 -2.31 -37.68 -34.81
CA THR A 437 -1.04 -36.94 -34.90
C THR A 437 0.14 -37.84 -35.16
N SER A 438 0.16 -39.06 -34.60
CA SER A 438 1.25 -39.99 -34.71
C SER A 438 1.34 -40.57 -36.13
N ALA A 439 0.19 -40.88 -36.72
CA ALA A 439 0.14 -41.35 -38.11
C ALA A 439 0.66 -40.29 -39.10
N ILE A 440 0.29 -39.00 -38.91
CA ILE A 440 0.79 -37.92 -39.76
C ILE A 440 2.28 -37.72 -39.64
N LEU A 441 2.81 -37.71 -38.42
CA LEU A 441 4.24 -37.58 -38.18
C LEU A 441 5.02 -38.78 -38.78
N MET A 442 4.48 -39.98 -38.65
CA MET A 442 5.10 -41.19 -39.25
C MET A 442 5.15 -41.13 -40.77
N ARG A 443 4.08 -40.63 -41.41
CA ARG A 443 4.05 -40.40 -42.87
C ARG A 443 5.09 -39.38 -43.28
N ALA A 444 5.23 -38.25 -42.56
CA ALA A 444 6.20 -37.20 -42.82
C ALA A 444 7.64 -37.71 -42.67
N ASP A 445 7.89 -38.46 -41.60
CA ASP A 445 9.20 -39.07 -41.33
C ASP A 445 9.59 -40.08 -42.42
N LYS A 446 8.64 -40.95 -42.86
CA LYS A 446 8.86 -41.86 -43.97
C LYS A 446 9.20 -41.12 -45.28
N ALA A 447 8.47 -40.06 -45.62
CA ALA A 447 8.77 -39.24 -46.79
C ALA A 447 10.13 -38.54 -46.71
N LEU A 448 10.51 -38.02 -45.50
CA LEU A 448 11.81 -37.45 -45.24
C LEU A 448 12.94 -38.50 -45.37
N TYR A 449 12.72 -39.70 -44.82
CA TYR A 449 13.65 -40.81 -44.97
C TYR A 449 13.86 -41.19 -46.45
N ASP A 450 12.80 -41.26 -47.27
CA ASP A 450 12.88 -41.50 -48.70
C ASP A 450 13.65 -40.40 -49.44
N ALA A 451 13.46 -39.11 -49.04
CA ALA A 451 14.25 -38.00 -49.56
C ALA A 451 15.75 -38.19 -49.27
N LYS A 452 16.11 -38.57 -48.04
CA LYS A 452 17.50 -38.81 -47.62
C LYS A 452 18.09 -40.02 -48.37
N ARG A 453 17.36 -41.15 -48.47
CA ARG A 453 17.80 -42.39 -49.14
C ARG A 453 18.02 -42.23 -50.64
N THR A 454 17.19 -41.42 -51.30
CA THR A 454 17.25 -41.23 -52.75
C THR A 454 18.21 -40.11 -53.19
N GLY A 455 19.13 -39.67 -52.32
CA GLY A 455 20.25 -38.77 -52.66
C GLY A 455 20.24 -37.41 -52.00
N ARG A 456 19.37 -37.17 -51.01
CA ARG A 456 19.27 -35.91 -50.23
C ARG A 456 18.96 -34.66 -51.09
N GLY A 457 18.94 -33.47 -50.48
CA GLY A 457 18.74 -32.22 -51.19
C GLY A 457 17.38 -32.12 -51.89
N LYS A 458 16.38 -32.86 -51.52
CA LYS A 458 15.09 -32.95 -52.20
C LYS A 458 13.89 -33.02 -51.24
N THR A 459 12.72 -32.86 -51.79
CA THR A 459 11.45 -32.98 -51.08
C THR A 459 10.65 -34.13 -51.65
N VAL A 460 10.08 -34.93 -50.77
CA VAL A 460 9.18 -36.02 -51.12
C VAL A 460 7.80 -35.77 -50.55
N LEU A 461 6.79 -35.79 -51.40
CA LEU A 461 5.39 -35.73 -50.97
C LEU A 461 4.96 -37.16 -50.61
N ALA A 462 4.46 -37.35 -49.42
CA ALA A 462 3.94 -38.63 -48.98
C ALA A 462 2.72 -39.03 -49.82
N SER A 463 2.77 -40.26 -50.37
CA SER A 463 1.61 -40.81 -51.07
C SER A 463 0.46 -41.09 -50.11
N ASP A 464 -0.77 -40.94 -50.53
CA ASP A 464 -1.98 -41.20 -49.73
C ASP A 464 -2.22 -42.69 -49.41
N TYR A 465 -1.36 -43.55 -49.88
CA TYR A 465 -1.45 -45.01 -49.67
C TYR A 465 -0.50 -45.47 -48.58
N LEU A 466 -1.03 -45.78 -47.41
CA LEU A 466 -0.50 -46.78 -46.50
C LEU A 466 -1.41 -47.98 -46.53
#